data_6b00ff4aa03eb42bd67ffedd88dae487
#
_entry.id   6b00ff4aa03eb42bd67ffedd88dae487
#
_cell.length_a   1.000
_cell.length_b   1.000
_cell.length_c   1.000
_cell.angle_alpha   90.00
_cell.angle_beta   90.00
_cell.angle_gamma   90.00
#
_symmetry.space_group_name_H-M   'P 1'
#
loop_
_entity.id
_entity.type
_entity.pdbx_description
1 polymer ?
#
loop_
_entity_poly.entity_id
_entity_poly.type
_entity_poly.pdbx_seq_one_letter_code
_entity_poly.pdbx_strand_id
1 'polypeptide(L)'
;MAAMTAFANEVNRVRKLGVATGDIAAATGSQPSTVNAWARATRNPTGEKRERLMELVALVDRLERVMKATYVPLWLLKPVPALGDRRPLELLSKGRYRDVSRLVAELENDSFS
;
A
#
# COMPACT_ATOMS: atom_id res chain seq x y z
N MET A 1 5.18 13.32 -18.63
CA MET A 1 6.54 13.08 -18.17
C MET A 1 6.67 13.09 -16.67
N ALA A 2 6.58 14.26 -15.99
CA ALA A 2 6.71 14.30 -14.54
C ALA A 2 5.69 13.43 -13.83
N ALA A 3 4.42 13.43 -14.29
CA ALA A 3 3.36 12.62 -13.68
C ALA A 3 3.64 11.12 -13.79
N MET A 4 4.12 10.64 -14.94
CA MET A 4 4.47 9.23 -15.13
C MET A 4 5.63 8.84 -14.21
N THR A 5 6.64 9.71 -14.11
CA THR A 5 7.77 9.49 -13.23
C THR A 5 7.33 9.43 -11.77
N ALA A 6 6.37 10.29 -11.37
CA ALA A 6 5.88 10.32 -10.00
C ALA A 6 5.23 8.98 -9.59
N PHE A 7 4.37 8.41 -10.44
CA PHE A 7 3.75 7.11 -10.15
C PHE A 7 4.79 5.98 -10.14
N ALA A 8 5.73 6.00 -11.09
CA ALA A 8 6.80 5.02 -11.14
C ALA A 8 7.65 5.08 -9.88
N ASN A 9 7.99 6.29 -9.42
CA ASN A 9 8.78 6.47 -8.21
C ASN A 9 8.04 5.92 -6.98
N GLU A 10 6.73 6.16 -6.89
CA GLU A 10 5.93 5.66 -5.76
C GLU A 10 5.87 4.13 -5.75
N VAL A 11 5.62 3.51 -6.89
CA VAL A 11 5.58 2.05 -6.99
C VAL A 11 6.93 1.45 -6.61
N ASN A 12 8.01 2.02 -7.16
CA ASN A 12 9.36 1.50 -6.90
C ASN A 12 9.77 1.73 -5.45
N ARG A 13 9.36 2.82 -4.82
CA ARG A 13 9.63 3.09 -3.42
C ARG A 13 8.95 2.05 -2.52
N VAL A 14 7.70 1.73 -2.79
CA VAL A 14 6.94 0.73 -2.02
C VAL A 14 7.58 -0.65 -2.21
N ARG A 15 7.98 -0.99 -3.44
CA ARG A 15 8.68 -2.25 -3.72
C ARG A 15 10.01 -2.33 -2.99
N LYS A 16 10.73 -1.22 -2.90
CA LYS A 16 12.02 -1.16 -2.24
C LYS A 16 11.92 -1.42 -0.75
N LEU A 17 10.79 -1.08 -0.15
CA LEU A 17 10.51 -1.41 1.25
C LEU A 17 10.31 -2.91 1.47
N GLY A 18 10.02 -3.66 0.42
CA GLY A 18 9.80 -5.10 0.49
C GLY A 18 8.38 -5.55 0.18
N VAL A 19 7.51 -4.64 -0.26
CA VAL A 19 6.16 -5.00 -0.68
C VAL A 19 6.24 -5.61 -2.08
N ALA A 20 5.83 -6.87 -2.20
CA ALA A 20 5.94 -7.59 -3.46
C ALA A 20 5.03 -7.00 -4.54
N THR A 21 5.45 -7.11 -5.80
CA THR A 21 4.66 -6.66 -6.95
C THR A 21 3.25 -7.25 -6.93
N GLY A 22 3.13 -8.55 -6.61
CA GLY A 22 1.83 -9.21 -6.50
C GLY A 22 0.94 -8.63 -5.42
N ASP A 23 1.53 -8.15 -4.33
CA ASP A 23 0.77 -7.54 -3.23
C ASP A 23 0.28 -6.14 -3.63
N ILE A 24 1.10 -5.38 -4.34
CA ILE A 24 0.68 -4.08 -4.89
C ILE A 24 -0.46 -4.31 -5.88
N ALA A 25 -0.34 -5.33 -6.73
CA ALA A 25 -1.38 -5.68 -7.68
C ALA A 25 -2.69 -6.01 -6.95
N ALA A 26 -2.63 -6.83 -5.91
CA ALA A 26 -3.81 -7.19 -5.13
C ALA A 26 -4.46 -5.95 -4.50
N ALA A 27 -3.66 -5.08 -3.88
CA ALA A 27 -4.16 -3.88 -3.22
C ALA A 27 -4.84 -2.91 -4.20
N THR A 28 -4.38 -2.87 -5.44
CA THR A 28 -4.89 -1.93 -6.45
C THR A 28 -5.94 -2.54 -7.38
N GLY A 29 -6.19 -3.85 -7.27
CA GLY A 29 -7.11 -4.53 -8.15
C GLY A 29 -6.54 -4.68 -9.57
N SER A 30 -5.23 -4.82 -9.68
CA SER A 30 -4.51 -4.88 -10.95
C SER A 30 -3.81 -6.22 -11.12
N GLN A 31 -3.22 -6.42 -12.30
CA GLN A 31 -2.35 -7.56 -12.57
C GLN A 31 -0.90 -7.18 -12.27
N PRO A 32 -0.03 -8.14 -11.89
CA PRO A 32 1.39 -7.85 -11.68
C PRO A 32 2.06 -7.20 -12.89
N SER A 33 1.69 -7.61 -14.10
CA SER A 33 2.23 -7.00 -15.32
C SER A 33 1.88 -5.52 -15.44
N THR A 34 0.69 -5.14 -14.98
CA THR A 34 0.26 -3.74 -14.97
C THR A 34 1.10 -2.93 -13.98
N VAL A 35 1.33 -3.48 -12.78
CA VAL A 35 2.19 -2.83 -11.78
C VAL A 35 3.61 -2.65 -12.32
N ASN A 36 4.14 -3.66 -13.02
CA ASN A 36 5.46 -3.56 -13.65
C ASN A 36 5.49 -2.45 -14.70
N ALA A 37 4.41 -2.28 -15.47
CA ALA A 37 4.32 -1.20 -16.45
C ALA A 37 4.33 0.18 -15.77
N TRP A 38 3.65 0.30 -14.63
CA TRP A 38 3.71 1.55 -13.82
C TRP A 38 5.12 1.81 -13.32
N ALA A 39 5.80 0.76 -12.83
CA ALA A 39 7.17 0.88 -12.31
C ALA A 39 8.15 1.31 -13.37
N ARG A 40 7.93 0.91 -14.63
CA ARG A 40 8.77 1.31 -15.77
C ARG A 40 8.33 2.60 -16.43
N ALA A 41 7.28 3.22 -15.91
CA ALA A 41 6.69 4.46 -16.47
C ALA A 41 6.21 4.29 -17.92
N THR A 42 5.84 3.07 -18.31
CA THR A 42 5.28 2.80 -19.64
C THR A 42 3.76 2.91 -19.64
N ARG A 43 3.12 2.92 -18.47
CA ARG A 43 1.69 3.16 -18.28
C ARG A 43 1.49 3.92 -16.99
N ASN A 44 0.43 4.73 -16.93
CA ASN A 44 -0.02 5.38 -15.70
C ASN A 44 -1.23 4.64 -15.15
N PRO A 45 -1.36 4.53 -13.83
CA PRO A 45 -2.62 4.09 -13.24
C PRO A 45 -3.69 5.16 -13.49
N THR A 46 -4.94 4.73 -13.69
CA THR A 46 -6.08 5.62 -13.91
C THR A 46 -7.27 5.14 -13.10
N GLY A 47 -8.23 6.03 -12.88
CA GLY A 47 -9.50 5.70 -12.23
C GLY A 47 -9.33 5.11 -10.85
N GLU A 48 -10.09 4.06 -10.56
CA GLU A 48 -10.10 3.40 -9.27
C GLU A 48 -8.73 2.81 -8.91
N LYS A 49 -8.00 2.28 -9.87
CA LYS A 49 -6.67 1.71 -9.63
C LYS A 49 -5.69 2.78 -9.17
N ARG A 50 -5.78 3.97 -9.74
CA ARG A 50 -4.98 5.12 -9.32
C ARG A 50 -5.31 5.49 -7.88
N GLU A 51 -6.60 5.58 -7.55
CA GLU A 51 -7.03 5.91 -6.19
C GLU A 51 -6.50 4.89 -5.19
N ARG A 52 -6.64 3.61 -5.50
CA ARG A 52 -6.15 2.54 -4.62
C ARG A 52 -4.65 2.55 -4.47
N LEU A 53 -3.91 2.85 -5.54
CA LEU A 53 -2.46 2.96 -5.45
C LEU A 53 -2.09 4.10 -4.51
N MET A 54 -2.74 5.26 -4.65
CA MET A 54 -2.45 6.40 -3.78
C MET A 54 -2.85 6.13 -2.33
N GLU A 55 -3.92 5.39 -2.10
CA GLU A 55 -4.30 4.95 -0.76
C GLU A 55 -3.22 4.05 -0.15
N LEU A 56 -2.71 3.10 -0.93
CA LEU A 56 -1.63 2.22 -0.45
C LEU A 56 -0.38 3.03 -0.12
N VAL A 57 0.00 3.96 -1.00
CA VAL A 57 1.18 4.81 -0.79
C VAL A 57 1.02 5.64 0.48
N ALA A 58 -0.14 6.26 0.67
CA ALA A 58 -0.41 7.08 1.85
C ALA A 58 -0.35 6.23 3.12
N LEU A 59 -0.86 5.01 3.07
CA LEU A 59 -0.85 4.09 4.22
C LEU A 59 0.58 3.68 4.57
N VAL A 60 1.39 3.35 3.56
CA VAL A 60 2.79 2.99 3.75
C VAL A 60 3.55 4.16 4.38
N ASP A 61 3.32 5.39 3.92
CA ASP A 61 3.95 6.58 4.49
C ASP A 61 3.62 6.74 5.97
N ARG A 62 2.36 6.52 6.34
CA ARG A 62 1.93 6.60 7.73
C ARG A 62 2.58 5.51 8.58
N LEU A 63 2.65 4.29 8.05
CA LEU A 63 3.26 3.17 8.77
C LEU A 63 4.75 3.41 9.01
N GLU A 64 5.45 4.01 8.06
CA GLU A 64 6.88 4.31 8.21
C GLU A 64 7.17 5.28 9.35
N ARG A 65 6.18 6.09 9.75
CA ARG A 65 6.34 7.02 10.87
C ARG A 65 6.18 6.36 12.23
N VAL A 66 5.55 5.19 12.29
CA VAL A 66 5.23 4.53 13.56
C VAL A 66 5.96 3.20 13.74
N MET A 67 6.65 2.71 12.73
CA MET A 67 7.42 1.47 12.82
C MET A 67 8.60 1.52 11.88
N LYS A 68 9.56 0.61 12.09
CA LYS A 68 10.71 0.49 11.18
C LYS A 68 10.25 0.10 9.79
N ALA A 69 10.92 0.65 8.77
CA ALA A 69 10.58 0.39 7.38
C ALA A 69 10.53 -1.09 7.06
N THR A 70 11.43 -1.90 7.65
CA THR A 70 11.49 -3.33 7.42
C THR A 70 10.27 -4.08 7.95
N TYR A 71 9.53 -3.50 8.89
CA TYR A 71 8.31 -4.12 9.42
C TYR A 71 7.06 -3.82 8.60
N VAL A 72 7.10 -2.78 7.76
CA VAL A 72 5.92 -2.36 7.01
C VAL A 72 5.35 -3.49 6.13
N PRO A 73 6.16 -4.18 5.30
CA PRO A 73 5.62 -5.31 4.52
C PRO A 73 5.07 -6.42 5.39
N LEU A 74 5.73 -6.71 6.51
CA LEU A 74 5.29 -7.76 7.43
C LEU A 74 3.94 -7.39 8.06
N TRP A 75 3.78 -6.13 8.45
CA TRP A 75 2.53 -5.66 9.05
C TRP A 75 1.36 -5.80 8.07
N LEU A 76 1.58 -5.50 6.80
CA LEU A 76 0.55 -5.62 5.77
C LEU A 76 0.08 -7.06 5.58
N LEU A 77 0.93 -8.03 5.85
CA LEU A 77 0.66 -9.46 5.62
C LEU A 77 0.30 -10.24 6.88
N LYS A 78 0.34 -9.59 8.05
CA LYS A 78 0.07 -10.25 9.32
C LYS A 78 -1.41 -10.20 9.65
N PRO A 79 -2.06 -11.33 10.00
CA PRO A 79 -3.44 -11.31 10.49
C PRO A 79 -3.57 -10.44 11.73
N VAL A 80 -4.63 -9.62 11.78
CA VAL A 80 -4.88 -8.70 12.89
C VAL A 80 -6.24 -9.03 13.51
N PRO A 81 -6.29 -9.33 14.82
CA PRO A 81 -7.57 -9.66 15.49
C PRO A 81 -8.63 -8.57 15.30
N ALA A 82 -8.25 -7.30 15.35
CA ALA A 82 -9.18 -6.18 15.17
C ALA A 82 -9.83 -6.17 13.78
N LEU A 83 -9.25 -6.88 12.81
CA LEU A 83 -9.77 -7.01 11.45
C LEU A 83 -10.42 -8.37 11.21
N GLY A 84 -10.83 -9.06 12.28
CA GLY A 84 -11.40 -10.39 12.16
C GLY A 84 -10.36 -11.44 11.74
N ASP A 85 -9.12 -11.28 12.21
CA ASP A 85 -7.98 -12.14 11.89
C ASP A 85 -7.60 -12.10 10.40
N ARG A 86 -8.02 -11.06 9.69
CA ARG A 86 -7.64 -10.85 8.30
C ARG A 86 -6.37 -10.00 8.23
N ARG A 87 -5.65 -10.16 7.12
CA ARG A 87 -4.46 -9.34 6.86
C ARG A 87 -4.90 -7.98 6.34
N PRO A 88 -4.20 -6.88 6.72
CA PRO A 88 -4.51 -5.57 6.17
C PRO A 88 -4.52 -5.55 4.64
N LEU A 89 -3.56 -6.23 4.00
CA LEU A 89 -3.50 -6.30 2.54
C LEU A 89 -4.77 -6.91 1.94
N GLU A 90 -5.32 -7.91 2.60
CA GLU A 90 -6.55 -8.57 2.15
C GLU A 90 -7.73 -7.59 2.12
N LEU A 91 -7.83 -6.74 3.14
CA LEU A 91 -8.87 -5.71 3.17
C LEU A 91 -8.66 -4.66 2.10
N LEU A 92 -7.41 -4.28 1.87
CA LEU A 92 -7.08 -3.33 0.79
C LEU A 92 -7.48 -3.91 -0.56
N SER A 93 -7.27 -5.22 -0.78
CA SER A 93 -7.66 -5.87 -2.04
C SER A 93 -9.16 -5.85 -2.27
N LYS A 94 -9.94 -5.72 -1.19
CA LYS A 94 -11.40 -5.63 -1.25
C LYS A 94 -11.91 -4.19 -1.24
N GLY A 95 -11.02 -3.22 -1.36
CA GLY A 95 -11.38 -1.80 -1.35
C GLY A 95 -11.74 -1.26 0.02
N ARG A 96 -11.40 -1.97 1.09
CA ARG A 96 -11.75 -1.56 2.46
C ARG A 96 -10.63 -0.77 3.13
N TYR A 97 -10.17 0.25 2.44
CA TYR A 97 -9.08 1.12 2.92
C TYR A 97 -9.42 1.73 4.30
N ARG A 98 -10.67 2.15 4.50
CA ARG A 98 -11.04 2.84 5.74
C ARG A 98 -10.80 2.00 6.98
N ASP A 99 -11.07 0.71 6.90
CA ASP A 99 -10.87 -0.19 8.04
C ASP A 99 -9.40 -0.28 8.41
N VAL A 100 -8.54 -0.37 7.40
CA VAL A 100 -7.08 -0.43 7.60
C VAL A 100 -6.57 0.92 8.10
N SER A 101 -7.05 2.02 7.51
CA SER A 101 -6.67 3.37 7.91
C SER A 101 -7.02 3.66 9.37
N ARG A 102 -8.17 3.18 9.82
CA ARG A 102 -8.59 3.34 11.21
C ARG A 102 -7.63 2.62 12.15
N LEU A 103 -7.20 1.42 11.77
CA LEU A 103 -6.24 0.67 12.57
C LEU A 103 -4.90 1.39 12.64
N VAL A 104 -4.44 1.95 11.51
CA VAL A 104 -3.20 2.74 11.49
C VAL A 104 -3.33 3.97 12.37
N ALA A 105 -4.50 4.61 12.38
CA ALA A 105 -4.74 5.76 13.26
C ALA A 105 -4.56 5.40 14.73
N GLU A 106 -4.95 4.20 15.14
CA GLU A 106 -4.73 3.72 16.50
C GLU A 106 -3.23 3.60 16.80
N LEU A 107 -2.45 3.07 15.86
CA LEU A 107 -1.00 2.99 16.01
C LEU A 107 -0.37 4.37 16.11
N GLU A 108 -0.84 5.32 15.32
CA GLU A 108 -0.36 6.70 15.34
C GLU A 108 -0.65 7.36 16.69
N ASN A 109 -1.83 7.15 17.23
CA ASN A 109 -2.20 7.70 18.55
C ASN A 109 -1.33 7.11 19.65
N ASP A 110 -1.09 5.82 19.63
CA ASP A 110 -0.25 5.15 20.63
C ASP A 110 1.18 5.68 20.58
N SER A 111 1.68 5.99 19.38
CA SER A 111 3.05 6.48 19.20
C SER A 111 3.25 7.88 19.79
N PHE A 112 2.18 8.68 19.91
CA PHE A 112 2.25 10.07 20.40
C PHE A 112 1.70 10.23 21.81
N SER A 113 1.24 9.17 22.41
CA SER A 113 0.80 9.20 23.82
C SER A 113 1.89 8.65 24.77
#